data_dcedf70a4508daeaacd20d40a1e7569f
#
_entry.id   dcedf70a4508daeaacd20d40a1e7569f
#
_cell.length_a   1.000
_cell.length_b   1.000
_cell.length_c   1.000
_cell.angle_alpha   90.00
_cell.angle_beta   90.00
_cell.angle_gamma   90.00
#
_symmetry.space_group_name_H-M   'P 1'
#
loop_
_entity.id
_entity.type
_entity.pdbx_description
1 polymer ?
#
loop_
_entity_poly.entity_id
_entity_poly.type
_entity_poly.pdbx_seq_one_letter_code
_entity_poly.pdbx_strand_id
1 'polypeptide(L)'
;MFRLKDRHGRESLLGPTHEETFTEIVAKNLKSYKQMPIALYQIQTKFRDENRPRFGLLRGREFIMLDAYSFAATADQLDQQFEDERKAFANVFKRCGVQVRQVIADSGTMGGKNSTEFQAPADIGEDTIATNESGSYSANVEMAESVDTFKQDPEDPKEVVKVATPGQKTIADLVKFMKVPATRIVKSVLYIVNDKQPILVLIRGDKKNK
;
A
#
# COMPACT_ATOMS: atom_id res chain seq x y z
N MET A 1 9.57 -14.68 -4.45
CA MET A 1 9.10 -15.59 -5.53
C MET A 1 9.75 -16.96 -5.35
N PHE A 2 8.99 -18.05 -5.53
CA PHE A 2 9.54 -19.40 -5.55
C PHE A 2 10.32 -19.62 -6.85
N ARG A 3 11.57 -20.01 -6.72
CA ARG A 3 12.46 -20.33 -7.84
C ARG A 3 12.69 -21.83 -7.89
N LEU A 4 12.65 -22.37 -9.10
CA LEU A 4 12.87 -23.79 -9.38
C LEU A 4 13.96 -23.95 -10.43
N LYS A 5 14.59 -25.11 -10.45
CA LYS A 5 15.42 -25.52 -11.58
C LYS A 5 14.88 -26.82 -12.14
N ASP A 6 14.71 -26.87 -13.46
CA ASP A 6 14.33 -28.10 -14.13
C ASP A 6 15.52 -29.08 -14.19
N ARG A 7 15.26 -30.29 -14.68
CA ARG A 7 16.31 -31.32 -14.82
C ARG A 7 17.46 -30.94 -15.77
N HIS A 8 17.27 -29.90 -16.58
CA HIS A 8 18.28 -29.35 -17.48
C HIS A 8 18.99 -28.12 -16.93
N GLY A 9 18.72 -27.77 -15.65
CA GLY A 9 19.32 -26.63 -14.97
C GLY A 9 18.71 -25.26 -15.33
N ARG A 10 17.61 -25.22 -16.13
CA ARG A 10 16.95 -23.97 -16.47
C ARG A 10 16.14 -23.45 -15.29
N GLU A 11 16.26 -22.16 -15.05
CA GLU A 11 15.50 -21.51 -13.98
C GLU A 11 14.04 -21.30 -14.42
N SER A 12 13.13 -21.55 -13.48
CA SER A 12 11.71 -21.34 -13.61
C SER A 12 11.16 -20.70 -12.34
N LEU A 13 10.03 -20.03 -12.46
CA LEU A 13 9.34 -19.35 -11.34
C LEU A 13 7.92 -19.90 -11.22
N LEU A 14 7.45 -20.05 -9.99
CA LEU A 14 6.02 -20.20 -9.76
C LEU A 14 5.35 -18.84 -9.76
N GLY A 15 4.19 -18.72 -10.41
CA GLY A 15 3.50 -17.45 -10.63
C GLY A 15 2.95 -16.83 -9.33
N PRO A 16 3.48 -15.69 -8.88
CA PRO A 16 2.92 -14.93 -7.76
C PRO A 16 1.74 -14.05 -8.19
N THR A 17 1.69 -13.73 -9.46
CA THR A 17 0.68 -12.93 -10.18
C THR A 17 0.85 -13.15 -11.69
N HIS A 18 -0.10 -12.77 -12.52
CA HIS A 18 -0.08 -13.11 -13.95
C HIS A 18 -0.26 -11.91 -14.90
N GLU A 19 0.05 -10.69 -14.48
CA GLU A 19 -0.01 -9.49 -15.35
C GLU A 19 0.81 -9.68 -16.63
N GLU A 20 2.04 -10.16 -16.52
CA GLU A 20 2.92 -10.38 -17.67
C GLU A 20 2.35 -11.45 -18.61
N THR A 21 1.84 -12.55 -18.05
CA THR A 21 1.25 -13.65 -18.84
C THR A 21 0.02 -13.18 -19.62
N PHE A 22 -0.89 -12.44 -18.98
CA PHE A 22 -2.08 -11.92 -19.66
C PHE A 22 -1.73 -10.87 -20.69
N THR A 23 -0.76 -10.00 -20.39
CA THR A 23 -0.26 -9.02 -21.36
C THR A 23 0.31 -9.70 -22.60
N GLU A 24 1.07 -10.77 -22.43
CA GLU A 24 1.62 -11.55 -23.55
C GLU A 24 0.51 -12.22 -24.38
N ILE A 25 -0.49 -12.81 -23.71
CA ILE A 25 -1.64 -13.43 -24.38
C ILE A 25 -2.40 -12.39 -25.21
N VAL A 26 -2.71 -11.24 -24.62
CA VAL A 26 -3.41 -10.16 -25.31
C VAL A 26 -2.58 -9.62 -26.47
N ALA A 27 -1.29 -9.36 -26.28
CA ALA A 27 -0.40 -8.87 -27.30
C ALA A 27 -0.32 -9.80 -28.53
N LYS A 28 -0.36 -11.12 -28.31
CA LYS A 28 -0.34 -12.11 -29.41
C LYS A 28 -1.68 -12.24 -30.14
N ASN A 29 -2.79 -12.00 -29.48
CA ASN A 29 -4.13 -12.25 -30.01
C ASN A 29 -4.87 -10.99 -30.46
N LEU A 30 -4.58 -9.82 -29.87
CA LEU A 30 -5.18 -8.56 -30.22
C LEU A 30 -4.69 -8.11 -31.60
N LYS A 31 -5.60 -7.97 -32.56
CA LYS A 31 -5.27 -7.57 -33.93
C LYS A 31 -5.67 -6.14 -34.26
N SER A 32 -6.54 -5.53 -33.45
CA SER A 32 -7.03 -4.18 -33.67
C SER A 32 -7.47 -3.54 -32.36
N TYR A 33 -7.23 -2.23 -32.21
CA TYR A 33 -7.74 -1.43 -31.10
C TYR A 33 -9.29 -1.46 -30.99
N LYS A 34 -9.99 -1.78 -32.08
CA LYS A 34 -11.45 -1.97 -32.10
C LYS A 34 -11.94 -3.15 -31.26
N GLN A 35 -11.05 -4.05 -30.88
CA GLN A 35 -11.36 -5.16 -29.99
C GLN A 35 -11.27 -4.77 -28.49
N MET A 36 -10.82 -3.55 -28.22
CA MET A 36 -10.78 -3.00 -26.85
C MET A 36 -12.06 -2.24 -26.55
N PRO A 37 -12.45 -2.13 -25.26
CA PRO A 37 -11.76 -2.69 -24.10
C PRO A 37 -11.96 -4.21 -23.97
N ILE A 38 -10.98 -4.89 -23.38
CA ILE A 38 -11.04 -6.32 -23.07
C ILE A 38 -10.82 -6.49 -21.56
N ALA A 39 -11.68 -7.26 -20.91
CA ALA A 39 -11.47 -7.73 -19.55
C ALA A 39 -11.36 -9.25 -19.54
N LEU A 40 -10.30 -9.77 -18.97
CA LEU A 40 -10.04 -11.20 -18.82
C LEU A 40 -9.90 -11.53 -17.34
N TYR A 41 -10.33 -12.70 -16.93
CA TYR A 41 -10.15 -13.16 -15.55
C TYR A 41 -9.81 -14.63 -15.50
N GLN A 42 -9.26 -15.04 -14.38
CA GLN A 42 -9.05 -16.44 -14.04
C GLN A 42 -9.31 -16.69 -12.56
N ILE A 43 -9.53 -17.95 -12.24
CA ILE A 43 -9.48 -18.46 -10.87
C ILE A 43 -8.39 -19.52 -10.87
N GLN A 44 -7.24 -19.21 -10.28
CA GLN A 44 -6.04 -20.04 -10.41
C GLN A 44 -5.18 -19.95 -9.15
N THR A 45 -4.42 -21.01 -8.92
CA THR A 45 -3.42 -21.07 -7.84
C THR A 45 -2.30 -20.05 -8.08
N LYS A 46 -1.94 -19.35 -7.03
CA LYS A 46 -0.78 -18.43 -6.97
C LYS A 46 0.19 -18.91 -5.89
N PHE A 47 1.46 -18.57 -6.10
CA PHE A 47 2.54 -18.94 -5.21
C PHE A 47 3.34 -17.71 -4.81
N ARG A 48 3.35 -17.41 -3.51
CA ARG A 48 4.14 -16.32 -2.95
C ARG A 48 5.06 -16.85 -1.86
N ASP A 49 6.34 -16.56 -1.96
CA ASP A 49 7.36 -16.97 -0.97
C ASP A 49 7.26 -16.08 0.27
N GLU A 50 6.16 -16.25 0.98
CA GLU A 50 5.82 -15.48 2.16
C GLU A 50 6.78 -15.83 3.31
N ASN A 51 7.46 -14.83 3.85
CA ASN A 51 8.42 -15.04 4.94
C ASN A 51 7.77 -15.52 6.23
N ARG A 52 6.53 -15.04 6.50
CA ARG A 52 5.80 -15.34 7.74
C ARG A 52 4.35 -15.70 7.44
N PRO A 53 4.07 -16.93 6.97
CA PRO A 53 2.69 -17.39 6.85
C PRO A 53 1.99 -17.31 8.22
N ARG A 54 0.75 -16.83 8.23
CA ARG A 54 -0.03 -16.64 9.46
C ARG A 54 -1.52 -16.57 9.18
N PHE A 55 -2.34 -16.60 10.23
CA PHE A 55 -3.79 -16.54 10.15
C PHE A 55 -4.41 -17.68 9.32
N GLY A 56 -3.85 -18.90 9.44
CA GLY A 56 -4.34 -20.07 8.74
C GLY A 56 -4.28 -19.90 7.22
N LEU A 57 -5.43 -19.95 6.56
CA LEU A 57 -5.52 -19.81 5.10
C LEU A 57 -5.46 -18.36 4.59
N LEU A 58 -5.52 -17.35 5.45
CA LEU A 58 -5.57 -15.95 5.04
C LEU A 58 -4.23 -15.45 4.48
N ARG A 59 -3.11 -15.99 4.98
CA ARG A 59 -1.78 -15.62 4.51
C ARG A 59 -0.87 -16.82 4.36
N GLY A 60 -1.08 -17.56 3.28
CA GLY A 60 -0.32 -18.76 2.91
C GLY A 60 0.66 -18.51 1.77
N ARG A 61 1.48 -19.53 1.47
CA ARG A 61 2.42 -19.52 0.34
C ARG A 61 1.82 -20.02 -0.96
N GLU A 62 0.75 -20.78 -0.87
CA GLU A 62 -0.04 -21.30 -1.98
C GLU A 62 -1.51 -21.01 -1.70
N PHE A 63 -2.20 -20.37 -2.63
CA PHE A 63 -3.61 -20.00 -2.48
C PHE A 63 -4.28 -19.84 -3.83
N ILE A 64 -5.61 -19.98 -3.85
CA ILE A 64 -6.41 -19.71 -5.04
C ILE A 64 -6.77 -18.23 -5.06
N MET A 65 -6.58 -17.58 -6.20
CA MET A 65 -6.92 -16.18 -6.44
C MET A 65 -7.88 -16.09 -7.62
N LEU A 66 -8.90 -15.25 -7.50
CA LEU A 66 -9.59 -14.68 -8.64
C LEU A 66 -8.83 -13.40 -9.00
N ASP A 67 -8.24 -13.36 -10.16
CA ASP A 67 -7.53 -12.20 -10.68
C ASP A 67 -8.09 -11.81 -12.05
N ALA A 68 -8.24 -10.51 -12.27
CA ALA A 68 -8.77 -9.93 -13.49
C ALA A 68 -7.81 -8.88 -14.04
N TYR A 69 -7.79 -8.76 -15.38
CA TYR A 69 -6.89 -7.88 -16.11
C TYR A 69 -7.66 -7.20 -17.22
N SER A 70 -7.66 -5.87 -17.23
CA SER A 70 -8.33 -5.06 -18.24
C SER A 70 -7.33 -4.33 -19.13
N PHE A 71 -7.68 -4.26 -20.40
CA PHE A 71 -6.88 -3.62 -21.44
C PHE A 71 -7.77 -2.65 -22.20
N ALA A 72 -7.35 -1.41 -22.31
CA ALA A 72 -8.12 -0.34 -22.93
C ALA A 72 -7.27 0.47 -23.92
N ALA A 73 -7.92 1.08 -24.92
CA ALA A 73 -7.24 1.92 -25.90
C ALA A 73 -7.13 3.38 -25.42
N THR A 74 -7.97 3.80 -24.47
CA THR A 74 -7.98 5.17 -23.92
C THR A 74 -8.08 5.14 -22.41
N ALA A 75 -7.67 6.22 -21.74
CA ALA A 75 -7.78 6.37 -20.29
C ALA A 75 -9.24 6.26 -19.83
N ASP A 76 -10.17 6.90 -20.53
CA ASP A 76 -11.61 6.87 -20.18
C ASP A 76 -12.16 5.43 -20.19
N GLN A 77 -11.75 4.62 -21.18
CA GLN A 77 -12.13 3.22 -21.22
C GLN A 77 -11.54 2.43 -20.05
N LEU A 78 -10.29 2.73 -19.67
CA LEU A 78 -9.64 2.09 -18.53
C LEU A 78 -10.34 2.46 -17.22
N ASP A 79 -10.67 3.72 -17.03
CA ASP A 79 -11.41 4.19 -15.85
C ASP A 79 -12.79 3.54 -15.76
N GLN A 80 -13.48 3.39 -16.89
CA GLN A 80 -14.77 2.68 -16.93
C GLN A 80 -14.62 1.20 -16.56
N GLN A 81 -13.59 0.51 -17.08
CA GLN A 81 -13.31 -0.89 -16.73
C GLN A 81 -12.99 -1.02 -15.23
N PHE A 82 -12.19 -0.11 -14.68
CA PHE A 82 -11.88 -0.09 -13.26
C PHE A 82 -13.15 0.03 -12.40
N GLU A 83 -14.06 0.93 -12.76
CA GLU A 83 -15.33 1.11 -12.05
C GLU A 83 -16.25 -0.11 -12.17
N ASP A 84 -16.27 -0.78 -13.31
CA ASP A 84 -17.08 -1.99 -13.51
C ASP A 84 -16.51 -3.17 -12.71
N GLU A 85 -15.20 -3.35 -12.70
CA GLU A 85 -14.52 -4.34 -11.86
C GLU A 85 -14.72 -4.05 -10.37
N ARG A 86 -14.64 -2.80 -9.95
CA ARG A 86 -14.90 -2.38 -8.57
C ARG A 86 -16.32 -2.77 -8.13
N LYS A 87 -17.33 -2.53 -8.96
CA LYS A 87 -18.71 -2.93 -8.70
C LYS A 87 -18.85 -4.46 -8.66
N ALA A 88 -18.17 -5.16 -9.56
CA ALA A 88 -18.17 -6.61 -9.60
C ALA A 88 -17.61 -7.21 -8.31
N PHE A 89 -16.46 -6.73 -7.83
CA PHE A 89 -15.87 -7.17 -6.56
C PHE A 89 -16.78 -6.87 -5.36
N ALA A 90 -17.38 -5.69 -5.30
CA ALA A 90 -18.34 -5.35 -4.25
C ALA A 90 -19.50 -6.35 -4.21
N ASN A 91 -20.02 -6.74 -5.39
CA ASN A 91 -21.09 -7.75 -5.51
C ASN A 91 -20.61 -9.16 -5.11
N VAL A 92 -19.37 -9.54 -5.42
CA VAL A 92 -18.78 -10.82 -4.98
C VAL A 92 -18.80 -10.89 -3.46
N PHE A 93 -18.25 -9.90 -2.76
CA PHE A 93 -18.23 -9.88 -1.29
C PHE A 93 -19.64 -9.89 -0.69
N LYS A 94 -20.55 -9.08 -1.25
CA LYS A 94 -21.96 -9.09 -0.83
C LYS A 94 -22.60 -10.46 -0.96
N ARG A 95 -22.41 -11.15 -2.07
CA ARG A 95 -22.94 -12.50 -2.30
C ARG A 95 -22.31 -13.57 -1.41
N CYS A 96 -21.04 -13.38 -1.04
CA CYS A 96 -20.34 -14.23 -0.07
C CYS A 96 -20.72 -13.91 1.39
N GLY A 97 -21.56 -12.91 1.65
CA GLY A 97 -21.95 -12.51 3.00
C GLY A 97 -20.83 -11.83 3.78
N VAL A 98 -19.76 -11.36 3.11
CA VAL A 98 -18.64 -10.67 3.73
C VAL A 98 -18.90 -9.17 3.72
N GLN A 99 -18.91 -8.56 4.90
CA GLN A 99 -18.99 -7.10 5.02
C GLN A 99 -17.61 -6.49 4.79
N VAL A 100 -17.52 -5.65 3.78
CA VAL A 100 -16.27 -4.97 3.41
C VAL A 100 -16.45 -3.47 3.34
N ARG A 101 -15.36 -2.75 3.53
CA ARG A 101 -15.24 -1.31 3.24
C ARG A 101 -14.31 -1.11 2.06
N GLN A 102 -14.68 -0.22 1.16
CA GLN A 102 -13.78 0.24 0.11
C GLN A 102 -12.84 1.28 0.71
N VAL A 103 -11.55 1.07 0.53
CA VAL A 103 -10.50 1.83 1.19
C VAL A 103 -9.52 2.33 0.13
N ILE A 104 -9.19 3.61 0.19
CA ILE A 104 -8.09 4.17 -0.60
C ILE A 104 -6.79 3.57 -0.09
N ALA A 105 -6.04 2.95 -0.98
CA ALA A 105 -4.82 2.23 -0.68
C ALA A 105 -3.62 2.74 -1.49
N ASP A 106 -2.42 2.41 -1.04
CA ASP A 106 -1.20 2.62 -1.81
C ASP A 106 -1.11 1.59 -2.94
N SER A 107 -0.72 2.02 -4.14
CA SER A 107 -0.46 1.13 -5.27
C SER A 107 0.83 0.32 -5.11
N GLY A 108 1.67 0.66 -4.13
CA GLY A 108 2.91 -0.03 -3.83
C GLY A 108 3.91 -0.04 -4.99
N THR A 109 4.68 -1.12 -5.08
CA THR A 109 5.71 -1.31 -6.13
C THR A 109 5.13 -1.55 -7.53
N MET A 110 3.86 -1.91 -7.63
CA MET A 110 3.17 -2.11 -8.92
C MET A 110 2.95 -0.79 -9.67
N GLY A 111 2.91 0.32 -8.94
CA GLY A 111 2.66 1.64 -9.51
C GLY A 111 1.18 1.87 -9.83
N GLY A 112 0.89 3.00 -10.48
CA GLY A 112 -0.47 3.44 -10.76
C GLY A 112 -0.87 4.66 -9.91
N LYS A 113 -1.97 5.30 -10.29
CA LYS A 113 -2.44 6.52 -9.62
C LYS A 113 -3.52 6.25 -8.57
N ASN A 114 -4.32 5.21 -8.78
CA ASN A 114 -5.47 4.87 -7.95
C ASN A 114 -5.40 3.41 -7.54
N SER A 115 -5.48 3.15 -6.26
CA SER A 115 -5.64 1.82 -5.71
C SER A 115 -6.79 1.81 -4.74
N THR A 116 -7.64 0.80 -4.84
CA THR A 116 -8.78 0.58 -3.93
C THR A 116 -8.70 -0.84 -3.40
N GLU A 117 -8.80 -0.97 -2.11
CA GLU A 117 -8.90 -2.26 -1.43
C GLU A 117 -10.31 -2.46 -0.86
N PHE A 118 -10.76 -3.71 -0.84
CA PHE A 118 -11.94 -4.12 -0.10
C PHE A 118 -11.48 -4.80 1.18
N GLN A 119 -11.57 -4.08 2.28
CA GLN A 119 -11.11 -4.57 3.58
C GLN A 119 -12.28 -4.98 4.47
N ALA A 120 -12.21 -6.19 5.02
CA ALA A 120 -13.15 -6.69 6.01
C ALA A 120 -12.64 -6.30 7.41
N PRO A 121 -13.40 -5.49 8.18
CA PRO A 121 -13.02 -5.16 9.56
C PRO A 121 -12.94 -6.41 10.43
N ALA A 122 -11.80 -6.60 11.11
CA ALA A 122 -11.57 -7.73 12.00
C ALA A 122 -10.54 -7.35 13.07
N ASP A 123 -10.72 -7.86 14.30
CA ASP A 123 -9.79 -7.59 15.41
C ASP A 123 -8.38 -8.14 15.18
N ILE A 124 -8.29 -9.19 14.36
CA ILE A 124 -7.01 -9.81 13.97
C ILE A 124 -6.37 -9.16 12.74
N GLY A 125 -6.98 -8.08 12.20
CA GLY A 125 -6.47 -7.37 11.02
C GLY A 125 -5.09 -6.76 11.25
N GLU A 126 -4.30 -6.68 10.19
CA GLU A 126 -2.94 -6.11 10.22
C GLU A 126 -2.95 -4.61 9.93
N ASP A 127 -3.88 -4.18 9.08
CA ASP A 127 -3.97 -2.81 8.63
C ASP A 127 -4.92 -1.98 9.49
N THR A 128 -4.64 -0.70 9.58
CA THR A 128 -5.51 0.27 10.24
C THR A 128 -6.16 1.16 9.19
N ILE A 129 -7.48 1.29 9.28
CA ILE A 129 -8.28 2.12 8.38
C ILE A 129 -8.70 3.39 9.10
N ALA A 130 -8.45 4.55 8.48
CA ALA A 130 -9.02 5.83 8.90
C ALA A 130 -10.37 6.04 8.20
N THR A 131 -11.42 6.31 8.95
CA THR A 131 -12.76 6.59 8.43
C THR A 131 -13.33 7.85 9.06
N ASN A 132 -14.18 8.59 8.32
CA ASN A 132 -14.99 9.64 8.91
C ASN A 132 -16.29 9.08 9.52
N GLU A 133 -16.97 9.87 10.34
CA GLU A 133 -18.21 9.47 11.03
C GLU A 133 -19.32 9.08 10.05
N SER A 134 -19.43 9.77 8.92
CA SER A 134 -20.45 9.47 7.90
C SER A 134 -20.14 8.20 7.08
N GLY A 135 -18.93 7.64 7.17
CA GLY A 135 -18.48 6.51 6.35
C GLY A 135 -18.24 6.83 4.87
N SER A 136 -18.32 8.10 4.49
CA SER A 136 -18.09 8.53 3.10
C SER A 136 -16.61 8.58 2.71
N TYR A 137 -15.70 8.56 3.69
CA TYR A 137 -14.25 8.50 3.50
C TYR A 137 -13.68 7.30 4.24
N SER A 138 -12.90 6.51 3.55
CA SER A 138 -12.12 5.42 4.14
C SER A 138 -10.78 5.30 3.41
N ALA A 139 -9.69 5.31 4.16
CA ALA A 139 -8.35 5.16 3.61
C ALA A 139 -7.49 4.31 4.54
N ASN A 140 -6.55 3.55 3.99
CA ASN A 140 -5.46 2.99 4.79
C ASN A 140 -4.71 4.15 5.45
N VAL A 141 -4.29 3.98 6.71
CA VAL A 141 -3.59 5.03 7.48
C VAL A 141 -2.37 5.59 6.72
N GLU A 142 -1.74 4.76 5.89
CA GLU A 142 -0.61 5.20 5.05
C GLU A 142 -1.01 6.19 3.96
N MET A 143 -2.26 6.12 3.48
CA MET A 143 -2.82 6.98 2.45
C MET A 143 -3.78 8.04 2.98
N ALA A 144 -4.11 7.98 4.27
CA ALA A 144 -5.06 8.90 4.88
C ALA A 144 -4.55 10.35 4.82
N GLU A 145 -5.37 11.23 4.29
CA GLU A 145 -5.11 12.66 4.31
C GLU A 145 -5.27 13.20 5.74
N SER A 146 -4.32 14.00 6.18
CA SER A 146 -4.37 14.68 7.46
C SER A 146 -4.35 16.18 7.27
N VAL A 147 -5.24 16.88 7.96
CA VAL A 147 -5.19 18.35 8.04
C VAL A 147 -4.12 18.73 9.04
N ASP A 148 -3.19 19.57 8.62
CA ASP A 148 -2.21 20.13 9.55
C ASP A 148 -2.86 21.24 10.38
N THR A 149 -3.09 20.95 11.64
CA THR A 149 -3.62 21.89 12.62
C THR A 149 -2.51 22.65 13.37
N PHE A 150 -1.29 22.58 12.86
CA PHE A 150 -0.16 23.26 13.49
C PHE A 150 -0.38 24.77 13.54
N LYS A 151 -0.30 25.31 14.74
CA LYS A 151 -0.17 26.75 14.94
C LYS A 151 1.30 27.06 15.23
N GLN A 152 1.81 28.11 14.61
CA GLN A 152 3.14 28.58 14.91
C GLN A 152 3.27 28.89 16.39
N ASP A 153 4.38 28.44 16.99
CA ASP A 153 4.67 28.77 18.39
C ASP A 153 4.86 30.28 18.52
N PRO A 154 4.12 30.95 19.42
CA PRO A 154 4.24 32.40 19.61
C PRO A 154 5.52 32.81 20.35
N GLU A 155 6.28 31.85 20.86
CA GLU A 155 7.54 32.16 21.56
C GLU A 155 8.64 32.60 20.58
N ASP A 156 9.37 33.63 20.94
CA ASP A 156 10.54 34.06 20.19
C ASP A 156 11.64 32.96 20.17
N PRO A 157 12.46 32.92 19.11
CA PRO A 157 13.58 32.01 19.07
C PRO A 157 14.53 32.21 20.26
N LYS A 158 14.90 31.12 20.92
CA LYS A 158 15.83 31.12 22.06
C LYS A 158 17.25 30.84 21.57
N GLU A 159 18.21 31.22 22.38
CA GLU A 159 19.62 30.91 22.13
C GLU A 159 19.82 29.37 22.04
N VAL A 160 20.67 28.93 21.10
CA VAL A 160 20.94 27.51 20.88
C VAL A 160 21.81 26.97 22.02
N VAL A 161 21.29 25.99 22.74
CA VAL A 161 21.95 25.32 23.86
C VAL A 161 22.12 23.85 23.60
N LYS A 162 23.29 23.28 23.86
CA LYS A 162 23.50 21.82 23.82
C LYS A 162 22.99 21.18 25.09
N VAL A 163 22.12 20.20 24.97
CA VAL A 163 21.58 19.44 26.09
C VAL A 163 21.98 17.96 25.96
N ALA A 164 22.66 17.43 26.97
CA ALA A 164 22.96 16.01 27.03
C ALA A 164 21.71 15.18 27.31
N THR A 165 21.46 14.16 26.50
CA THR A 165 20.28 13.29 26.63
C THR A 165 20.67 11.80 26.77
N PRO A 166 21.42 11.43 27.84
CA PRO A 166 21.93 10.09 28.03
C PRO A 166 20.79 9.07 28.15
N GLY A 167 20.87 7.99 27.38
CA GLY A 167 19.87 6.90 27.45
C GLY A 167 18.52 7.18 26.80
N GLN A 168 18.29 8.41 26.31
CA GLN A 168 17.01 8.76 25.63
C GLN A 168 17.06 8.34 24.16
N LYS A 169 16.26 7.35 23.77
CA LYS A 169 16.27 6.78 22.40
C LYS A 169 15.02 7.09 21.58
N THR A 170 13.93 7.41 22.25
CA THR A 170 12.64 7.65 21.59
C THR A 170 12.14 9.07 21.84
N ILE A 171 11.21 9.53 20.99
CA ILE A 171 10.53 10.82 21.24
C ILE A 171 9.80 10.81 22.57
N ALA A 172 9.19 9.70 22.97
CA ALA A 172 8.52 9.58 24.26
C ALA A 172 9.49 9.76 25.44
N ASP A 173 10.70 9.24 25.34
CA ASP A 173 11.74 9.42 26.35
C ASP A 173 12.16 10.87 26.44
N LEU A 174 12.37 11.53 25.29
CA LEU A 174 12.74 12.96 25.22
C LEU A 174 11.65 13.86 25.76
N VAL A 175 10.38 13.58 25.47
CA VAL A 175 9.23 14.31 26.02
C VAL A 175 9.26 14.29 27.56
N LYS A 176 9.49 13.12 28.15
CA LYS A 176 9.55 12.95 29.61
C LYS A 176 10.79 13.62 30.21
N PHE A 177 11.95 13.45 29.58
CA PHE A 177 13.22 13.97 30.07
C PHE A 177 13.29 15.48 30.01
N MET A 178 12.94 16.08 28.86
CA MET A 178 13.02 17.50 28.61
C MET A 178 11.77 18.27 29.09
N LYS A 179 10.69 17.55 29.43
CA LYS A 179 9.39 18.14 29.82
C LYS A 179 8.81 19.09 28.77
N VAL A 180 9.01 18.75 27.49
CA VAL A 180 8.46 19.49 26.35
C VAL A 180 7.51 18.59 25.56
N PRO A 181 6.46 19.13 24.93
CA PRO A 181 5.56 18.32 24.11
C PRO A 181 6.27 17.80 22.86
N ALA A 182 5.80 16.67 22.34
CA ALA A 182 6.36 16.07 21.11
C ALA A 182 6.34 17.02 19.91
N THR A 183 5.41 17.96 19.88
CA THR A 183 5.30 19.01 18.85
C THR A 183 6.49 19.97 18.80
N ARG A 184 7.24 20.09 19.89
CA ARG A 184 8.46 20.91 19.99
C ARG A 184 9.75 20.12 19.74
N ILE A 185 9.64 18.82 19.50
CA ILE A 185 10.78 17.96 19.18
C ILE A 185 10.82 17.72 17.67
N VAL A 186 12.00 17.80 17.08
CA VAL A 186 12.22 17.52 15.66
C VAL A 186 13.08 16.27 15.53
N LYS A 187 12.61 15.30 14.76
CA LYS A 187 13.39 14.14 14.32
C LYS A 187 14.17 14.50 13.07
N SER A 188 15.43 14.16 13.05
CA SER A 188 16.28 14.30 11.86
C SER A 188 16.53 12.93 11.26
N VAL A 189 16.16 12.75 10.00
CA VAL A 189 16.39 11.50 9.25
C VAL A 189 17.24 11.84 8.04
N LEU A 190 18.36 11.15 7.89
CA LEU A 190 19.25 11.31 6.76
C LEU A 190 18.95 10.23 5.71
N TYR A 191 18.61 10.65 4.50
CA TYR A 191 18.46 9.79 3.34
C TYR A 191 19.61 10.01 2.36
N ILE A 192 19.99 8.95 1.66
CA ILE A 192 20.90 9.03 0.51
C ILE A 192 20.05 8.79 -0.75
N VAL A 193 19.96 9.79 -1.60
CA VAL A 193 19.20 9.74 -2.84
C VAL A 193 20.13 9.38 -3.99
N ASN A 194 19.73 8.42 -4.82
CA ASN A 194 20.51 7.92 -5.96
C ASN A 194 21.94 7.52 -5.59
N ASP A 195 22.14 6.95 -4.39
CA ASP A 195 23.43 6.52 -3.85
C ASP A 195 24.52 7.63 -3.77
N LYS A 196 24.15 8.89 -3.90
CA LYS A 196 25.11 10.02 -4.01
C LYS A 196 24.76 11.23 -3.18
N GLN A 197 23.51 11.60 -3.08
CA GLN A 197 23.12 12.89 -2.49
C GLN A 197 22.48 12.70 -1.11
N PRO A 198 23.12 13.19 -0.03
CA PRO A 198 22.49 13.18 1.28
C PRO A 198 21.38 14.24 1.37
N ILE A 199 20.22 13.84 1.85
CA ILE A 199 19.11 14.74 2.15
C ILE A 199 18.73 14.58 3.62
N LEU A 200 18.73 15.68 4.36
CA LEU A 200 18.27 15.73 5.73
C LEU A 200 16.77 16.08 5.75
N VAL A 201 15.96 15.15 6.24
CA VAL A 201 14.53 15.36 6.44
C VAL A 201 14.26 15.66 7.90
N LEU A 202 13.61 16.78 8.17
CA LEU A 202 13.21 17.20 9.51
C LEU A 202 11.71 16.93 9.70
N ILE A 203 11.36 16.12 10.70
CA ILE A 203 10.00 15.70 10.97
C ILE A 203 9.63 16.06 12.41
N ARG A 204 8.51 16.75 12.60
CA ARG A 204 7.99 17.07 13.93
C ARG A 204 7.74 15.78 14.73
N GLY A 205 8.06 15.77 16.01
CA GLY A 205 8.10 14.59 16.85
C GLY A 205 6.77 13.84 17.03
N ASP A 206 5.65 14.54 16.87
CA ASP A 206 4.30 13.95 16.90
C ASP A 206 3.86 13.31 15.57
N LYS A 207 4.61 13.50 14.49
CA LYS A 207 4.33 12.90 13.18
C LYS A 207 5.08 11.58 13.01
N LYS A 208 4.49 10.63 12.28
CA LYS A 208 5.16 9.38 11.91
C LYS A 208 6.02 9.60 10.66
N ASN A 209 7.13 8.86 10.58
CA ASN A 209 7.84 8.70 9.31
C ASN A 209 6.97 7.79 8.44
N LYS A 210 6.66 8.23 7.24
CA LYS A 210 6.09 7.35 6.23
C LYS A 210 7.23 6.64 5.50
#